data_615a0d85ab2834d38d8724115a4e86ef
#
_entry.id   615a0d85ab2834d38d8724115a4e86ef
#
_cell.length_a   1.000
_cell.length_b   1.000
_cell.length_c   1.000
_cell.angle_alpha   90.00
_cell.angle_beta   90.00
_cell.angle_gamma   90.00
#
_symmetry.space_group_name_H-M   'P 1'
#
loop_
_entity.id
_entity.type
_entity.pdbx_description
1 polymer ?
#
loop_
_entity_poly.entity_id
_entity_poly.type
_entity_poly.pdbx_seq_one_letter_code
_entity_poly.pdbx_strand_id
1 'polypeptide(L)'
;FCRPCAALKDVVNQARHPALVAVDQHVVADAKTLAQRLAEVVAQGGEGLVLHRANAPYLTGRSDVLLKLKPVQDADAVVMAHEPGHGKYTGLVGALVVRDENGRLFRIGSGLTDAQRTSPPPLGSTVSYRWRGLTRTGLPRFATLWRVREPGL
;
A
#
# COMPACT_ATOMS: atom_id res chain seq x y z
N PHE A 1 -17.70 5.02 -23.05
CA PHE A 1 -17.33 4.30 -21.85
C PHE A 1 -18.01 2.94 -21.83
N CYS A 2 -17.21 1.95 -21.97
CA CYS A 2 -17.44 0.52 -21.77
C CYS A 2 -18.75 -0.11 -22.29
N ARG A 3 -18.87 -0.33 -23.63
CA ARG A 3 -19.88 -1.26 -24.16
C ARG A 3 -19.87 -2.62 -23.45
N PRO A 4 -18.71 -3.21 -23.06
CA PRO A 4 -18.68 -4.44 -22.29
C PRO A 4 -19.33 -4.36 -20.91
N CYS A 5 -19.27 -3.19 -20.24
CA CYS A 5 -19.82 -3.05 -18.88
C CYS A 5 -21.35 -2.97 -18.86
N ALA A 6 -21.96 -2.32 -19.86
CA ALA A 6 -23.42 -2.35 -20.02
C ALA A 6 -23.90 -3.77 -20.32
N ALA A 7 -23.26 -4.45 -21.26
CA ALA A 7 -23.59 -5.84 -21.61
C ALA A 7 -23.40 -6.78 -20.42
N LEU A 8 -22.38 -6.59 -19.58
CA LEU A 8 -22.17 -7.39 -18.37
C LEU A 8 -23.31 -7.20 -17.35
N LYS A 9 -23.77 -5.96 -17.13
CA LYS A 9 -24.90 -5.69 -16.25
C LYS A 9 -26.18 -6.36 -16.77
N ASP A 10 -26.41 -6.32 -18.07
CA ASP A 10 -27.57 -6.98 -18.69
C ASP A 10 -27.50 -8.50 -18.51
N VAL A 11 -26.37 -9.12 -18.75
CA VAL A 11 -26.15 -10.57 -18.54
C VAL A 11 -26.37 -10.96 -17.08
N VAL A 12 -25.81 -10.20 -16.13
CA VAL A 12 -25.98 -10.46 -14.68
C VAL A 12 -27.45 -10.33 -14.28
N ASN A 13 -28.15 -9.29 -14.76
CA ASN A 13 -29.55 -9.08 -14.47
C ASN A 13 -30.46 -10.18 -15.08
N GLN A 14 -30.13 -10.64 -16.29
CA GLN A 14 -30.85 -11.75 -16.94
C GLN A 14 -30.67 -13.08 -16.24
N ALA A 15 -29.46 -13.33 -15.71
CA ALA A 15 -29.14 -14.56 -14.99
C ALA A 15 -29.94 -14.72 -13.69
N ARG A 16 -30.47 -13.64 -13.09
CA ARG A 16 -31.28 -13.63 -11.85
C ARG A 16 -30.71 -14.51 -10.73
N HIS A 17 -29.39 -14.66 -10.67
CA HIS A 17 -28.75 -15.54 -9.70
C HIS A 17 -28.25 -14.70 -8.50
N PRO A 18 -28.61 -15.03 -7.25
CA PRO A 18 -28.33 -14.20 -6.08
C PRO A 18 -26.84 -14.02 -5.78
N ALA A 19 -26.00 -14.95 -6.25
CA ALA A 19 -24.53 -14.84 -6.09
C ALA A 19 -23.84 -14.04 -7.20
N LEU A 20 -24.57 -13.56 -8.20
CA LEU A 20 -24.02 -12.74 -9.28
C LEU A 20 -24.40 -11.28 -9.07
N VAL A 21 -23.40 -10.43 -8.87
CA VAL A 21 -23.57 -8.98 -8.71
C VAL A 21 -22.66 -8.27 -9.69
N ALA A 22 -23.22 -7.36 -10.48
CA ALA A 22 -22.43 -6.49 -11.33
C ALA A 22 -21.78 -5.40 -10.47
N VAL A 23 -20.45 -5.35 -10.46
CA VAL A 23 -19.71 -4.31 -9.75
C VAL A 23 -19.92 -2.96 -10.44
N ASP A 24 -20.28 -1.94 -9.66
CA ASP A 24 -20.45 -0.60 -10.19
C ASP A 24 -19.12 0.00 -10.61
N GLN A 25 -19.14 0.65 -11.76
CA GLN A 25 -17.98 1.32 -12.35
C GLN A 25 -18.28 2.80 -12.53
N HIS A 26 -17.32 3.62 -12.13
CA HIS A 26 -17.42 5.08 -12.21
C HIS A 26 -16.21 5.64 -12.96
N VAL A 27 -16.47 6.59 -13.85
CA VAL A 27 -15.39 7.38 -14.46
C VAL A 27 -14.94 8.42 -13.46
N VAL A 28 -13.64 8.51 -13.26
CA VAL A 28 -13.01 9.50 -12.39
C VAL A 28 -12.18 10.44 -13.27
N ALA A 29 -12.50 11.72 -13.23
CA ALA A 29 -11.87 12.73 -14.09
C ALA A 29 -10.55 13.28 -13.51
N ASP A 30 -10.40 13.28 -12.19
CA ASP A 30 -9.29 13.92 -11.50
C ASP A 30 -8.87 13.19 -10.21
N ALA A 31 -7.68 13.52 -9.72
CA ALA A 31 -7.10 12.93 -8.53
C ALA A 31 -7.88 13.27 -7.23
N LYS A 32 -8.53 14.42 -7.17
CA LYS A 32 -9.32 14.85 -6.00
C LYS A 32 -10.57 13.97 -5.84
N THR A 33 -11.30 13.78 -6.93
CA THR A 33 -12.48 12.89 -6.97
C THR A 33 -12.07 11.46 -6.65
N LEU A 34 -10.91 10.99 -7.15
CA LEU A 34 -10.40 9.68 -6.84
C LEU A 34 -10.09 9.51 -5.34
N ALA A 35 -9.45 10.51 -4.73
CA ALA A 35 -9.14 10.50 -3.30
C ALA A 35 -10.41 10.49 -2.44
N GLN A 36 -11.44 11.26 -2.81
CA GLN A 36 -12.74 11.26 -2.13
C GLN A 36 -13.40 9.89 -2.19
N ARG A 37 -13.47 9.27 -3.37
CA ARG A 37 -14.03 7.93 -3.55
C ARG A 37 -13.27 6.87 -2.74
N LEU A 38 -11.95 6.95 -2.71
CA LEU A 38 -11.14 6.06 -1.87
C LEU A 38 -11.52 6.20 -0.40
N ALA A 39 -11.63 7.44 0.10
CA ALA A 39 -12.01 7.70 1.48
C ALA A 39 -13.41 7.18 1.81
N GLU A 40 -14.40 7.38 0.92
CA GLU A 40 -15.77 6.86 1.08
C GLU A 40 -15.81 5.33 1.19
N VAL A 41 -15.10 4.64 0.28
CA VAL A 41 -15.05 3.17 0.28
C VAL A 41 -14.38 2.63 1.54
N VAL A 42 -13.30 3.27 1.98
CA VAL A 42 -12.59 2.88 3.21
C VAL A 42 -13.46 3.14 4.45
N ALA A 43 -14.17 4.27 4.51
CA ALA A 43 -15.10 4.57 5.61
C ALA A 43 -16.24 3.56 5.72
N GLN A 44 -16.64 2.95 4.60
CA GLN A 44 -17.63 1.87 4.54
C GLN A 44 -17.04 0.46 4.82
N GLY A 45 -15.78 0.37 5.21
CA GLY A 45 -15.10 -0.89 5.50
C GLY A 45 -14.48 -1.58 4.28
N GLY A 46 -14.47 -0.94 3.11
CA GLY A 46 -13.79 -1.45 1.92
C GLY A 46 -12.27 -1.32 2.01
N GLU A 47 -11.54 -2.19 1.30
CA GLU A 47 -10.07 -2.19 1.33
C GLU A 47 -9.44 -1.10 0.43
N GLY A 48 -10.18 -0.58 -0.55
CA GLY A 48 -9.70 0.35 -1.54
C GLY A 48 -10.42 0.23 -2.88
N LEU A 49 -9.81 0.76 -3.93
CA LEU A 49 -10.37 0.82 -5.27
C LEU A 49 -9.54 -0.01 -6.26
N VAL A 50 -10.20 -0.53 -7.28
CA VAL A 50 -9.54 -1.06 -8.48
C VAL A 50 -9.72 -0.05 -9.60
N LEU A 51 -8.62 0.44 -10.14
CA LEU A 51 -8.57 1.40 -11.23
C LEU A 51 -8.33 0.65 -12.54
N HIS A 52 -9.15 0.91 -13.54
CA HIS A 52 -8.96 0.39 -14.87
C HIS A 52 -8.84 1.55 -15.87
N ARG A 53 -7.85 1.50 -16.75
CA ARG A 53 -7.68 2.52 -17.78
C ARG A 53 -8.87 2.44 -18.76
N ALA A 54 -9.60 3.56 -18.92
CA ALA A 54 -10.89 3.58 -19.62
C ALA A 54 -10.85 3.07 -21.07
N ASN A 55 -9.74 3.27 -21.78
CA ASN A 55 -9.53 2.87 -23.16
C ASN A 55 -8.72 1.59 -23.34
N ALA A 56 -8.37 0.90 -22.25
CA ALA A 56 -7.60 -0.33 -22.36
C ALA A 56 -8.52 -1.53 -22.66
N PRO A 57 -8.06 -2.46 -23.52
CA PRO A 57 -8.74 -3.74 -23.71
C PRO A 57 -8.58 -4.62 -22.46
N TYR A 58 -9.39 -5.68 -22.38
CA TYR A 58 -9.15 -6.73 -21.41
C TYR A 58 -7.84 -7.45 -21.72
N LEU A 59 -6.96 -7.52 -20.72
CA LEU A 59 -5.69 -8.25 -20.79
C LEU A 59 -5.66 -9.32 -19.70
N THR A 60 -5.25 -10.52 -20.08
CA THR A 60 -4.98 -11.60 -19.13
C THR A 60 -3.61 -11.40 -18.48
N GLY A 61 -3.48 -11.76 -17.20
CA GLY A 61 -2.22 -11.67 -16.47
C GLY A 61 -1.97 -10.30 -15.82
N ARG A 62 -0.72 -10.03 -15.45
CA ARG A 62 -0.30 -8.76 -14.86
C ARG A 62 -0.17 -7.69 -15.93
N SER A 63 -0.78 -6.53 -15.69
CA SER A 63 -0.67 -5.37 -16.58
C SER A 63 -0.73 -4.06 -15.78
N ASP A 64 -0.32 -2.97 -16.40
CA ASP A 64 -0.39 -1.61 -15.85
C ASP A 64 -1.74 -0.92 -16.13
N VAL A 65 -2.65 -1.60 -16.84
CA VAL A 65 -3.98 -1.07 -17.15
C VAL A 65 -4.99 -1.30 -16.03
N LEU A 66 -4.67 -2.19 -15.09
CA LEU A 66 -5.48 -2.50 -13.92
C LEU A 66 -4.62 -2.34 -12.66
N LEU A 67 -4.95 -1.35 -11.84
CA LEU A 67 -4.20 -0.99 -10.64
C LEU A 67 -5.07 -1.11 -9.39
N LYS A 68 -4.47 -1.52 -8.28
CA LYS A 68 -5.11 -1.49 -6.95
C LYS A 68 -4.68 -0.23 -6.22
N LEU A 69 -5.64 0.61 -5.87
CA LEU A 69 -5.43 1.79 -5.04
C LEU A 69 -5.93 1.49 -3.63
N LYS A 70 -5.01 1.51 -2.67
CA LYS A 70 -5.30 1.31 -1.24
C LYS A 70 -4.81 2.52 -0.45
N PRO A 71 -5.44 2.86 0.68
CA PRO A 71 -4.93 3.90 1.56
C PRO A 71 -3.51 3.54 2.02
N VAL A 72 -2.65 4.52 2.04
CA VAL A 72 -1.31 4.41 2.61
C VAL A 72 -1.33 5.17 3.92
N GLN A 73 -0.97 4.50 4.99
CA GLN A 73 -0.79 5.09 6.31
C GLN A 73 0.69 5.38 6.52
N ASP A 74 1.00 6.41 7.27
CA ASP A 74 2.37 6.73 7.69
C ASP A 74 2.42 7.10 9.16
N ALA A 75 3.54 6.81 9.79
CA ALA A 75 3.84 7.18 11.17
C ALA A 75 5.36 7.22 11.37
N ASP A 76 5.74 7.64 12.56
CA ASP A 76 7.13 7.68 12.98
C ASP A 76 7.44 6.52 13.94
N ALA A 77 8.70 6.10 13.93
CA ALA A 77 9.21 5.09 14.86
C ALA A 77 10.68 5.36 15.16
N VAL A 78 11.15 4.87 16.30
CA VAL A 78 12.54 5.03 16.75
C VAL A 78 13.35 3.79 16.36
N VAL A 79 14.53 3.99 15.78
CA VAL A 79 15.44 2.91 15.42
C VAL A 79 16.06 2.32 16.69
N MET A 80 15.83 1.02 16.91
CA MET A 80 16.28 0.29 18.10
C MET A 80 17.48 -0.62 17.81
N ALA A 81 17.55 -1.18 16.60
CA ALA A 81 18.65 -2.06 16.18
C ALA A 81 18.76 -2.10 14.65
N HIS A 82 19.90 -2.57 14.18
CA HIS A 82 20.13 -2.90 12.78
C HIS A 82 20.24 -4.41 12.65
N GLU A 83 19.53 -4.98 11.69
CA GLU A 83 19.67 -6.39 11.34
C GLU A 83 20.58 -6.57 10.14
N PRO A 84 21.44 -7.59 10.12
CA PRO A 84 22.33 -7.86 9.00
C PRO A 84 21.50 -8.25 7.75
N GLY A 85 22.00 -7.86 6.60
CA GLY A 85 21.46 -8.25 5.31
C GLY A 85 21.91 -9.65 4.91
N HIS A 86 21.13 -10.26 3.99
CA HIS A 86 21.42 -11.56 3.40
C HIS A 86 21.51 -11.48 1.89
N GLY A 87 22.15 -12.47 1.27
CA GLY A 87 22.29 -12.52 -0.19
C GLY A 87 23.05 -11.31 -0.72
N LYS A 88 22.46 -10.54 -1.62
CA LYS A 88 23.09 -9.34 -2.20
C LYS A 88 23.39 -8.23 -1.19
N TYR A 89 22.82 -8.30 0.01
CA TYR A 89 23.04 -7.32 1.08
C TYR A 89 23.94 -7.85 2.21
N THR A 90 24.65 -8.96 1.99
CA THR A 90 25.63 -9.48 2.95
C THR A 90 26.69 -8.41 3.27
N GLY A 91 26.94 -8.16 4.55
CA GLY A 91 27.84 -7.09 5.01
C GLY A 91 27.21 -5.70 5.11
N LEU A 92 25.95 -5.57 4.74
CA LEU A 92 25.16 -4.34 4.83
C LEU A 92 23.96 -4.53 5.76
N VAL A 93 23.26 -3.44 6.09
CA VAL A 93 22.01 -3.52 6.86
C VAL A 93 20.89 -4.05 5.98
N GLY A 94 20.27 -5.13 6.44
CA GLY A 94 19.11 -5.75 5.80
C GLY A 94 17.79 -5.10 6.19
N ALA A 95 17.62 -4.81 7.50
CA ALA A 95 16.44 -4.16 8.04
C ALA A 95 16.77 -3.31 9.27
N LEU A 96 15.91 -2.34 9.53
CA LEU A 96 15.87 -1.60 10.80
C LEU A 96 14.86 -2.30 11.71
N VAL A 97 15.23 -2.56 12.96
CA VAL A 97 14.26 -2.86 14.03
C VAL A 97 13.84 -1.53 14.63
N VAL A 98 12.56 -1.26 14.62
CA VAL A 98 12.03 0.03 15.10
C VAL A 98 10.97 -0.19 16.16
N ARG A 99 10.78 0.83 17.02
CA ARG A 99 9.75 0.89 18.04
C ARG A 99 8.78 2.03 17.73
N ASP A 100 7.49 1.71 17.59
CA ASP A 100 6.45 2.72 17.37
C ASP A 100 6.07 3.45 18.68
N GLU A 101 5.18 4.43 18.58
CA GLU A 101 4.66 5.21 19.71
C GLU A 101 3.95 4.35 20.77
N ASN A 102 3.41 3.20 20.38
CA ASN A 102 2.75 2.25 21.28
C ASN A 102 3.74 1.26 21.93
N GLY A 103 5.04 1.44 21.74
CA GLY A 103 6.09 0.56 22.27
C GLY A 103 6.27 -0.76 21.53
N ARG A 104 5.58 -0.98 20.39
CA ARG A 104 5.66 -2.21 19.61
C ARG A 104 6.90 -2.23 18.74
N LEU A 105 7.57 -3.38 18.73
CA LEU A 105 8.76 -3.60 17.91
C LEU A 105 8.37 -4.30 16.61
N PHE A 106 8.91 -3.82 15.49
CA PHE A 106 8.77 -4.46 14.18
C PHE A 106 9.96 -4.11 13.28
N ARG A 107 9.97 -4.70 12.07
CA ARG A 107 11.11 -4.62 11.15
C ARG A 107 10.71 -3.81 9.91
N ILE A 108 11.63 -2.94 9.47
CA ILE A 108 11.53 -2.22 8.19
C ILE A 108 12.71 -2.64 7.31
N GLY A 109 12.48 -3.56 6.38
CA GLY A 109 13.49 -4.03 5.43
C GLY A 109 13.37 -3.42 4.03
N SER A 110 12.23 -2.76 3.74
CA SER A 110 11.94 -2.13 2.46
C SER A 110 12.12 -0.61 2.52
N GLY A 111 12.42 0.02 1.39
CA GLY A 111 12.59 1.47 1.28
C GLY A 111 13.97 2.00 1.67
N LEU A 112 14.85 1.17 2.17
CA LEU A 112 16.25 1.51 2.39
C LEU A 112 16.98 1.60 1.06
N THR A 113 17.64 2.73 0.82
CA THR A 113 18.59 2.89 -0.30
C THR A 113 19.88 2.13 0.00
N ASP A 114 20.70 1.87 -1.02
CA ASP A 114 22.00 1.22 -0.82
C ASP A 114 22.94 2.07 0.06
N ALA A 115 22.88 3.39 -0.05
CA ALA A 115 23.59 4.30 0.85
C ALA A 115 23.13 4.14 2.30
N GLN A 116 21.81 4.03 2.55
CA GLN A 116 21.28 3.80 3.90
C GLN A 116 21.56 2.39 4.44
N ARG A 117 21.85 1.43 3.58
CA ARG A 117 22.29 0.10 4.01
C ARG A 117 23.75 0.09 4.41
N THR A 118 24.57 0.93 3.76
CA THR A 118 26.00 1.11 4.09
C THR A 118 26.18 2.00 5.33
N SER A 119 25.42 3.10 5.41
CA SER A 119 25.41 4.04 6.55
C SER A 119 23.98 4.21 7.04
N PRO A 120 23.49 3.30 7.90
CA PRO A 120 22.11 3.30 8.35
C PRO A 120 21.79 4.45 9.29
N PRO A 121 20.52 4.83 9.42
CA PRO A 121 20.08 5.77 10.44
C PRO A 121 20.56 5.33 11.81
N PRO A 122 21.12 6.23 12.62
CA PRO A 122 21.68 5.88 13.95
C PRO A 122 20.62 5.26 14.87
N LEU A 123 21.07 4.45 15.83
CA LEU A 123 20.18 3.99 16.91
C LEU A 123 19.65 5.18 17.69
N GLY A 124 18.38 5.14 18.04
CA GLY A 124 17.68 6.24 18.69
C GLY A 124 17.16 7.33 17.74
N SER A 125 17.53 7.32 16.46
CA SER A 125 16.98 8.26 15.49
C SER A 125 15.53 7.94 15.14
N THR A 126 14.76 8.96 14.78
CA THR A 126 13.39 8.81 14.33
C THR A 126 13.33 8.63 12.81
N VAL A 127 12.54 7.67 12.37
CA VAL A 127 12.27 7.41 10.96
C VAL A 127 10.78 7.43 10.71
N SER A 128 10.35 8.00 9.57
CA SER A 128 8.98 7.88 9.11
C SER A 128 8.89 6.65 8.20
N TYR A 129 7.83 5.88 8.37
CA TYR A 129 7.56 4.70 7.56
C TYR A 129 6.12 4.70 7.07
N ARG A 130 5.88 3.98 5.98
CA ARG A 130 4.55 3.78 5.40
C ARG A 130 4.18 2.32 5.43
N TRP A 131 2.88 2.05 5.59
CA TRP A 131 2.36 0.69 5.56
C TRP A 131 0.96 0.61 4.96
N ARG A 132 0.49 -0.63 4.74
CA ARG A 132 -0.84 -0.89 4.19
C ARG A 132 -1.56 -1.93 5.04
N GLY A 133 -2.37 -1.47 5.97
CA GLY A 133 -3.10 -2.33 6.89
C GLY A 133 -2.24 -2.94 7.99
N LEU A 134 -2.88 -3.62 8.93
CA LEU A 134 -2.27 -4.22 10.10
C LEU A 134 -2.32 -5.76 10.02
N THR A 135 -1.40 -6.40 10.74
CA THR A 135 -1.48 -7.84 11.02
C THR A 135 -2.57 -8.11 12.06
N ARG A 136 -2.90 -9.38 12.29
CA ARG A 136 -3.83 -9.78 13.37
C ARG A 136 -3.32 -9.34 14.76
N THR A 137 -2.03 -9.16 14.93
CA THR A 137 -1.40 -8.69 16.16
C THR A 137 -1.22 -7.17 16.22
N GLY A 138 -1.79 -6.42 15.27
CA GLY A 138 -1.75 -4.96 15.23
C GLY A 138 -0.43 -4.37 14.69
N LEU A 139 0.50 -5.19 14.19
CA LEU A 139 1.75 -4.70 13.60
C LEU A 139 1.55 -4.22 12.15
N PRO A 140 2.27 -3.18 11.71
CA PRO A 140 2.21 -2.70 10.34
C PRO A 140 2.59 -3.77 9.30
N ARG A 141 1.72 -3.98 8.30
CA ARG A 141 2.02 -4.87 7.18
C ARG A 141 2.77 -4.11 6.09
N PHE A 142 3.81 -4.75 5.54
CA PHE A 142 4.64 -4.18 4.48
C PHE A 142 5.21 -2.80 4.81
N ALA A 143 5.67 -2.64 6.07
CA ALA A 143 6.32 -1.43 6.51
C ALA A 143 7.51 -1.10 5.61
N THR A 144 7.53 0.13 5.11
CA THR A 144 8.53 0.60 4.15
C THR A 144 9.09 1.93 4.65
N LEU A 145 10.40 2.07 4.75
CA LEU A 145 11.04 3.33 5.10
C LEU A 145 10.65 4.40 4.07
N TRP A 146 10.19 5.54 4.57
CA TRP A 146 9.88 6.69 3.73
C TRP A 146 10.94 7.77 3.83
N ARG A 147 11.34 8.15 5.05
CA ARG A 147 12.39 9.13 5.29
C ARG A 147 13.03 8.94 6.66
N VAL A 148 14.25 9.42 6.82
CA VAL A 148 14.90 9.61 8.09
C VAL A 148 14.57 11.03 8.57
N ARG A 149 14.15 11.20 9.82
CA ARG A 149 13.95 12.52 10.41
C ARG A 149 15.29 13.04 10.92
N GLU A 150 15.61 14.29 10.59
CA GLU A 150 16.76 14.94 11.23
C GLU A 150 16.44 15.19 12.71
N PRO A 151 17.41 15.01 13.63
CA PRO A 151 17.21 15.35 15.02
C PRO A 151 17.08 16.89 15.14
N GLY A 152 15.90 17.38 15.48
CA GLY A 152 15.69 18.76 15.90
C GLY A 152 15.03 19.69 14.88
N LEU A 153 13.85 19.37 14.40
CA LEU A 153 12.86 20.33 13.93
C LEU A 153 11.51 20.02 14.52
#